data_f90c9fcdabb038307ecf91f2fbea7038
#
_entry.id   f90c9fcdabb038307ecf91f2fbea7038
#
_cell.length_a   1.000
_cell.length_b   1.000
_cell.length_c   1.000
_cell.angle_alpha   90.00
_cell.angle_beta   90.00
_cell.angle_gamma   90.00
#
_symmetry.space_group_name_H-M   'P 1'
#
loop_
_entity.id
_entity.type
_entity.pdbx_description
1 polymer ?
#
loop_
_entity_poly.entity_id
_entity_poly.type
_entity_poly.pdbx_seq_one_letter_code
_entity_poly.pdbx_strand_id
1 'polypeptide(L)'
;MKYFLSIIFGVIFFVQSYAQADSVLFAGEHHFKNVQQLTFGGDNAEAYWSYDSKRITFQRTNPKEGLLCDQIFMGKIPTKITDTFKYKLISGGKGRTTCSYFLPDGKHIIYASTKGGGDDCPPAVDRAKYGNKYIWPLYNTYDIFMADTNGIVVKQLTNAKGYDAEATLSYDGKRMIYCSDKDGDLDLYVMNLATGKEKKVTHTLGYDGGAWFSPDGTKIVWRASRPSTPAEVAEYKSLLAEGLVAPTKMEVFIADADGSNAKQITNLGQANWAPNFTPDGKHIIFCSNHEYKRGFPFNMYLIDLEGKGLEKISRDKGFDAFPMFSPDGKKIIFASNRNNGGTRDTNLFVADWVE
;
A
#
# COMPACT_ATOMS: atom_id res chain seq x y z
N MET A 1 46.85 57.25 -14.53
CA MET A 1 46.41 56.05 -15.29
C MET A 1 46.00 54.97 -14.31
N LYS A 2 44.69 54.77 -14.07
CA LYS A 2 44.14 53.72 -13.21
C LYS A 2 43.48 52.73 -14.13
N TYR A 3 43.95 51.47 -14.12
CA TYR A 3 43.34 50.38 -14.85
C TYR A 3 42.24 49.76 -13.97
N PHE A 4 40.99 49.76 -14.46
CA PHE A 4 39.87 48.98 -13.89
C PHE A 4 39.88 47.58 -14.51
N LEU A 5 40.05 46.61 -13.67
CA LEU A 5 39.93 45.21 -14.05
C LEU A 5 38.48 44.74 -13.79
N SER A 6 37.69 44.56 -14.84
CA SER A 6 36.33 44.01 -14.74
C SER A 6 36.42 42.50 -14.68
N ILE A 7 36.04 41.91 -13.53
CA ILE A 7 35.90 40.47 -13.35
C ILE A 7 34.47 40.10 -13.78
N ILE A 8 34.37 39.39 -14.88
CA ILE A 8 33.10 38.77 -15.33
C ILE A 8 32.91 37.48 -14.53
N PHE A 9 31.93 37.45 -13.61
CA PHE A 9 31.47 36.22 -12.97
C PHE A 9 30.53 35.49 -13.95
N GLY A 10 31.03 34.45 -14.60
CA GLY A 10 30.21 33.52 -15.34
C GLY A 10 29.41 32.64 -14.38
N VAL A 11 28.09 32.79 -14.34
CA VAL A 11 27.18 31.91 -13.63
C VAL A 11 27.03 30.64 -14.47
N ILE A 12 27.68 29.56 -14.02
CA ILE A 12 27.49 28.24 -14.62
C ILE A 12 26.19 27.66 -14.04
N PHE A 13 25.11 27.69 -14.82
CA PHE A 13 23.91 26.92 -14.53
C PHE A 13 24.19 25.44 -14.83
N PHE A 14 24.38 24.64 -13.81
CA PHE A 14 24.34 23.20 -13.95
C PHE A 14 22.91 22.74 -14.25
N VAL A 15 22.69 22.28 -15.46
CA VAL A 15 21.46 21.57 -15.84
C VAL A 15 21.57 20.14 -15.30
N GLN A 16 21.03 19.88 -14.09
CA GLN A 16 21.06 18.58 -13.41
C GLN A 16 19.86 17.66 -13.74
N SER A 17 19.10 17.95 -14.80
CA SER A 17 17.78 17.32 -14.99
C SER A 17 17.75 16.00 -15.77
N TYR A 18 18.85 15.53 -16.35
CA TYR A 18 18.84 14.28 -17.15
C TYR A 18 19.51 13.07 -16.51
N ALA A 19 20.29 13.25 -15.44
CA ALA A 19 20.98 12.16 -14.78
C ALA A 19 20.15 11.42 -13.71
N GLN A 20 18.99 11.94 -13.32
CA GLN A 20 18.22 11.40 -12.19
C GLN A 20 17.32 10.22 -12.58
N ALA A 21 16.89 10.11 -13.83
CA ALA A 21 16.03 8.99 -14.27
C ALA A 21 16.79 7.65 -14.28
N ASP A 22 18.05 7.64 -14.68
CA ASP A 22 18.88 6.43 -14.74
C ASP A 22 19.42 5.99 -13.37
N SER A 23 19.50 6.91 -12.39
CA SER A 23 20.04 6.63 -11.05
C SER A 23 19.09 5.84 -10.13
N VAL A 24 17.81 5.71 -10.50
CA VAL A 24 16.78 5.04 -9.72
C VAL A 24 16.29 3.73 -10.35
N LEU A 25 16.87 3.32 -11.47
CA LEU A 25 16.66 2.03 -12.13
C LEU A 25 17.86 1.12 -11.88
N PHE A 26 17.64 -0.09 -11.42
CA PHE A 26 18.71 -1.06 -11.14
C PHE A 26 18.90 -2.06 -12.29
N ALA A 27 20.12 -2.56 -12.43
CA ALA A 27 20.44 -3.59 -13.42
C ALA A 27 19.58 -4.84 -13.20
N GLY A 28 18.91 -5.31 -14.23
CA GLY A 28 18.00 -6.46 -14.18
C GLY A 28 16.55 -6.14 -13.86
N GLU A 29 16.16 -4.88 -13.73
CA GLU A 29 14.77 -4.43 -13.64
C GLU A 29 14.20 -4.22 -15.06
N HIS A 30 14.00 -5.31 -15.80
CA HIS A 30 13.67 -5.27 -17.23
C HIS A 30 12.27 -4.74 -17.53
N HIS A 31 11.36 -4.83 -16.55
CA HIS A 31 9.98 -4.39 -16.67
C HIS A 31 9.79 -2.88 -16.45
N PHE A 32 10.83 -2.16 -16.01
CA PHE A 32 10.73 -0.73 -15.73
C PHE A 32 11.42 0.12 -16.77
N LYS A 33 10.73 1.16 -17.23
CA LYS A 33 11.31 2.27 -18.00
C LYS A 33 10.85 3.60 -17.40
N ASN A 34 11.62 4.66 -17.64
CA ASN A 34 11.26 6.04 -17.25
C ASN A 34 10.87 6.13 -15.76
N VAL A 35 11.65 5.49 -14.89
CA VAL A 35 11.38 5.50 -13.43
C VAL A 35 11.50 6.94 -12.91
N GLN A 36 10.44 7.43 -12.29
CA GLN A 36 10.38 8.77 -11.71
C GLN A 36 10.04 8.71 -10.23
N GLN A 37 10.82 9.38 -9.40
CA GLN A 37 10.50 9.61 -7.99
C GLN A 37 9.44 10.72 -7.89
N LEU A 38 8.35 10.45 -7.16
CA LEU A 38 7.23 11.37 -7.00
C LEU A 38 7.28 12.15 -5.69
N THR A 39 7.71 11.51 -4.60
CA THR A 39 7.74 12.11 -3.26
C THR A 39 9.15 12.15 -2.70
N PHE A 40 9.40 13.07 -1.76
CA PHE A 40 10.71 13.29 -1.15
C PHE A 40 10.53 13.52 0.35
N GLY A 41 11.13 12.66 1.16
CA GLY A 41 11.12 12.75 2.62
C GLY A 41 9.85 12.22 3.30
N GLY A 42 10.03 11.69 4.50
CA GLY A 42 9.00 11.01 5.29
C GLY A 42 8.72 9.60 4.78
N ASP A 43 7.64 9.00 5.27
CA ASP A 43 7.15 7.69 4.83
C ASP A 43 5.93 7.90 3.93
N ASN A 44 6.07 7.48 2.65
CA ASN A 44 5.03 7.56 1.63
C ASN A 44 4.82 6.16 1.08
N ALA A 45 3.60 5.64 1.17
CA ALA A 45 3.29 4.27 0.80
C ALA A 45 1.85 4.10 0.32
N GLU A 46 1.51 2.89 -0.11
CA GLU A 46 0.15 2.50 -0.48
C GLU A 46 -0.51 3.45 -1.46
N ALA A 47 0.16 3.66 -2.61
CA ALA A 47 -0.35 4.51 -3.66
C ALA A 47 -1.27 3.73 -4.60
N TYR A 48 -2.48 4.23 -4.80
CA TYR A 48 -3.53 3.57 -5.56
C TYR A 48 -4.07 4.49 -6.66
N TRP A 49 -4.20 3.94 -7.87
CA TRP A 49 -4.60 4.68 -9.06
C TRP A 49 -6.10 5.00 -9.10
N SER A 50 -6.43 6.16 -9.66
CA SER A 50 -7.77 6.42 -10.15
C SER A 50 -8.07 5.60 -11.42
N TYR A 51 -9.34 5.29 -11.67
CA TYR A 51 -9.77 4.47 -12.81
C TYR A 51 -9.40 5.06 -14.19
N ASP A 52 -9.17 6.36 -14.27
CA ASP A 52 -8.71 7.05 -15.48
C ASP A 52 -7.16 7.05 -15.64
N SER A 53 -6.42 6.36 -14.77
CA SER A 53 -4.95 6.27 -14.76
C SER A 53 -4.23 7.62 -14.64
N LYS A 54 -4.90 8.67 -14.11
CA LYS A 54 -4.32 10.04 -14.08
C LYS A 54 -3.96 10.53 -12.70
N ARG A 55 -4.58 9.99 -11.65
CA ARG A 55 -4.38 10.42 -10.26
C ARG A 55 -4.03 9.22 -9.42
N ILE A 56 -3.41 9.51 -8.28
CA ILE A 56 -3.21 8.55 -7.21
C ILE A 56 -3.68 9.12 -5.88
N THR A 57 -4.16 8.25 -4.99
CA THR A 57 -4.18 8.49 -3.55
C THR A 57 -3.03 7.73 -2.93
N PHE A 58 -2.52 8.21 -1.79
CA PHE A 58 -1.46 7.53 -1.04
C PHE A 58 -1.47 7.98 0.41
N GLN A 59 -0.89 7.18 1.29
CA GLN A 59 -0.69 7.56 2.68
C GLN A 59 0.72 8.16 2.87
N ARG A 60 0.80 9.14 3.77
CA ARG A 60 2.04 9.84 4.08
C ARG A 60 2.12 10.19 5.57
N THR A 61 3.30 9.96 6.13
CA THR A 61 3.73 10.45 7.46
C THR A 61 5.02 11.23 7.28
N ASN A 62 5.15 12.40 7.90
CA ASN A 62 6.40 13.15 7.99
C ASN A 62 6.46 13.99 9.26
N PRO A 63 7.00 13.46 10.35
CA PRO A 63 7.09 14.20 11.62
C PRO A 63 7.87 15.52 11.54
N LYS A 64 8.83 15.62 10.61
CA LYS A 64 9.60 16.85 10.37
C LYS A 64 8.74 18.00 9.81
N GLU A 65 7.62 17.66 9.18
CA GLU A 65 6.62 18.62 8.68
C GLU A 65 5.38 18.71 9.59
N GLY A 66 5.43 18.12 10.79
CA GLY A 66 4.31 18.11 11.74
C GLY A 66 3.24 17.06 11.43
N LEU A 67 3.46 16.18 10.44
CA LEU A 67 2.56 15.09 10.11
C LEU A 67 2.93 13.84 10.90
N LEU A 68 2.33 13.70 12.10
CA LEU A 68 2.74 12.73 13.12
C LEU A 68 2.25 11.30 12.86
N CYS A 69 1.20 11.11 12.08
CA CYS A 69 0.70 9.81 11.66
C CYS A 69 0.16 9.86 10.23
N ASP A 70 -0.09 8.69 9.67
CA ASP A 70 -0.49 8.56 8.27
C ASP A 70 -1.76 9.35 7.97
N GLN A 71 -1.69 10.12 6.90
CA GLN A 71 -2.80 10.84 6.31
C GLN A 71 -2.90 10.53 4.82
N ILE A 72 -4.11 10.60 4.27
CA ILE A 72 -4.34 10.36 2.84
C ILE A 72 -4.14 11.65 2.05
N PHE A 73 -3.29 11.54 1.05
CA PHE A 73 -3.04 12.57 0.06
C PHE A 73 -3.50 12.11 -1.32
N MET A 74 -3.72 13.08 -2.21
CA MET A 74 -4.08 12.84 -3.61
C MET A 74 -3.27 13.76 -4.52
N GLY A 75 -2.77 13.23 -5.62
CA GLY A 75 -2.08 14.00 -6.64
C GLY A 75 -2.36 13.50 -8.06
N LYS A 76 -2.12 14.39 -9.03
CA LYS A 76 -2.17 14.03 -10.45
C LYS A 76 -0.76 13.62 -10.90
N ILE A 77 -0.64 12.45 -11.52
CA ILE A 77 0.63 11.96 -12.05
C ILE A 77 1.16 12.93 -13.13
N PRO A 78 2.42 13.35 -13.05
CA PRO A 78 3.04 14.17 -14.07
C PRO A 78 3.00 13.51 -15.45
N THR A 79 2.77 14.31 -16.49
CA THR A 79 2.80 13.81 -17.87
C THR A 79 4.22 13.79 -18.45
N LYS A 80 5.10 14.59 -17.88
CA LYS A 80 6.53 14.64 -18.23
C LYS A 80 7.35 14.29 -17.01
N ILE A 81 8.42 13.54 -17.18
CA ILE A 81 9.33 13.12 -16.09
C ILE A 81 9.99 14.32 -15.37
N THR A 82 10.06 15.48 -16.05
CA THR A 82 10.61 16.72 -15.50
C THR A 82 9.62 17.52 -14.64
N ASP A 83 8.33 17.17 -14.68
CA ASP A 83 7.31 17.91 -13.97
C ASP A 83 7.26 17.46 -12.50
N THR A 84 7.09 18.44 -11.61
CA THR A 84 6.94 18.15 -10.18
C THR A 84 5.58 17.52 -9.89
N PHE A 85 5.57 16.43 -9.13
CA PHE A 85 4.35 15.85 -8.61
C PHE A 85 3.74 16.75 -7.53
N LYS A 86 2.52 17.25 -7.77
CA LYS A 86 1.77 18.09 -6.84
C LYS A 86 0.64 17.28 -6.22
N TYR A 87 0.53 17.34 -4.89
CA TYR A 87 -0.49 16.60 -4.12
C TYR A 87 -1.07 17.46 -3.01
N LYS A 88 -2.24 17.07 -2.53
CA LYS A 88 -2.94 17.74 -1.42
C LYS A 88 -3.46 16.72 -0.42
N LEU A 89 -3.60 17.14 0.84
CA LEU A 89 -4.24 16.39 1.90
C LEU A 89 -5.74 16.22 1.60
N ILE A 90 -6.26 14.98 1.79
CA ILE A 90 -7.67 14.63 1.59
C ILE A 90 -8.34 14.18 2.89
N SER A 91 -7.65 13.49 3.77
CA SER A 91 -8.26 12.89 4.99
C SER A 91 -8.55 13.89 6.12
N GLY A 92 -8.27 15.17 5.92
CA GLY A 92 -8.63 16.23 6.87
C GLY A 92 -7.69 16.38 8.07
N GLY A 93 -6.62 15.61 8.16
CA GLY A 93 -5.57 15.77 9.21
C GLY A 93 -5.96 15.28 10.60
N LYS A 94 -7.06 14.53 10.75
CA LYS A 94 -7.58 14.05 12.04
C LYS A 94 -7.44 12.54 12.17
N GLY A 95 -7.02 12.08 13.36
CA GLY A 95 -6.74 10.68 13.63
C GLY A 95 -5.61 10.15 12.73
N ARG A 96 -5.47 8.84 12.65
CA ARG A 96 -4.63 8.12 11.69
C ARG A 96 -5.49 7.59 10.56
N THR A 97 -4.99 7.62 9.33
CA THR A 97 -5.70 7.09 8.16
C THR A 97 -4.84 6.07 7.42
N THR A 98 -5.46 5.18 6.66
CA THR A 98 -4.75 4.18 5.84
C THR A 98 -5.60 3.70 4.67
N CYS A 99 -4.96 3.05 3.68
CA CYS A 99 -5.59 2.26 2.63
C CYS A 99 -6.74 2.99 1.92
N SER A 100 -6.41 4.02 1.16
CA SER A 100 -7.42 4.76 0.40
C SER A 100 -7.60 4.18 -1.00
N TYR A 101 -8.81 4.22 -1.56
CA TYR A 101 -9.07 3.77 -2.91
C TYR A 101 -10.14 4.62 -3.61
N PHE A 102 -10.00 4.84 -4.93
CA PHE A 102 -10.97 5.59 -5.70
C PHE A 102 -12.24 4.79 -5.98
N LEU A 103 -13.38 5.48 -6.03
CA LEU A 103 -14.58 4.96 -6.68
C LEU A 103 -14.50 5.17 -8.20
N PRO A 104 -15.20 4.34 -9.00
CA PRO A 104 -15.21 4.45 -10.48
C PRO A 104 -15.71 5.79 -11.00
N ASP A 105 -16.51 6.52 -10.21
CA ASP A 105 -17.01 7.85 -10.57
C ASP A 105 -15.91 8.92 -10.62
N GLY A 106 -14.72 8.62 -10.11
CA GLY A 106 -13.58 9.52 -10.04
C GLY A 106 -13.77 10.76 -9.17
N LYS A 107 -14.88 10.81 -8.41
CA LYS A 107 -15.27 11.92 -7.53
C LYS A 107 -15.20 11.58 -6.05
N HIS A 108 -15.22 10.28 -5.73
CA HIS A 108 -15.16 9.79 -4.35
C HIS A 108 -13.99 8.84 -4.14
N ILE A 109 -13.55 8.77 -2.90
CA ILE A 109 -12.57 7.81 -2.39
C ILE A 109 -13.14 7.14 -1.13
N ILE A 110 -12.65 5.95 -0.82
CA ILE A 110 -12.78 5.35 0.51
C ILE A 110 -11.43 5.38 1.21
N TYR A 111 -11.42 5.40 2.53
CA TYR A 111 -10.22 5.22 3.35
C TYR A 111 -10.60 4.80 4.77
N ALA A 112 -9.72 4.09 5.45
CA ALA A 112 -9.89 3.79 6.88
C ALA A 112 -9.33 4.93 7.74
N SER A 113 -9.99 5.22 8.86
CA SER A 113 -9.59 6.30 9.77
C SER A 113 -9.97 6.02 11.22
N THR A 114 -9.11 6.42 12.16
CA THR A 114 -9.38 6.37 13.60
C THR A 114 -10.08 7.62 14.12
N LYS A 115 -10.51 8.54 13.26
CA LYS A 115 -11.11 9.83 13.66
C LYS A 115 -12.37 9.69 14.52
N GLY A 116 -13.06 8.54 14.44
CA GLY A 116 -14.18 8.23 15.33
C GLY A 116 -13.79 8.12 16.80
N GLY A 117 -12.53 7.84 17.10
CA GLY A 117 -11.97 7.78 18.45
C GLY A 117 -11.33 9.07 18.93
N GLY A 118 -11.22 10.09 18.08
CA GLY A 118 -10.63 11.39 18.41
C GLY A 118 -9.83 12.00 17.28
N ASP A 119 -9.46 13.26 17.44
CA ASP A 119 -8.73 14.04 16.43
C ASP A 119 -7.23 13.76 16.43
N ASP A 120 -6.69 13.30 17.55
CA ASP A 120 -5.25 13.05 17.71
C ASP A 120 -4.79 11.75 17.04
N CYS A 121 -3.50 11.67 16.75
CA CYS A 121 -2.86 10.41 16.36
C CYS A 121 -2.95 9.41 17.50
N PRO A 122 -3.45 8.18 17.27
CA PRO A 122 -3.46 7.17 18.32
C PRO A 122 -2.02 6.83 18.75
N PRO A 123 -1.83 6.40 20.01
CA PRO A 123 -0.50 6.11 20.55
C PRO A 123 0.26 5.08 19.73
N ALA A 124 1.54 5.31 19.51
CA ALA A 124 2.41 4.32 18.87
C ALA A 124 2.63 3.11 19.80
N VAL A 125 2.83 1.94 19.20
CA VAL A 125 3.13 0.71 19.94
C VAL A 125 4.56 0.74 20.46
N ASP A 126 4.72 0.51 21.77
CA ASP A 126 6.03 0.28 22.37
C ASP A 126 6.53 -1.15 22.05
N ARG A 127 7.28 -1.28 20.96
CA ARG A 127 7.80 -2.58 20.50
C ARG A 127 8.77 -3.23 21.48
N ALA A 128 9.38 -2.49 22.39
CA ALA A 128 10.29 -3.07 23.38
C ALA A 128 9.57 -4.08 24.29
N LYS A 129 8.29 -3.87 24.60
CA LYS A 129 7.44 -4.80 25.34
C LYS A 129 7.26 -6.16 24.66
N TYR A 130 7.47 -6.23 23.34
CA TYR A 130 7.27 -7.42 22.52
C TYR A 130 8.60 -7.94 21.95
N GLY A 131 9.74 -7.68 22.63
CA GLY A 131 11.05 -8.14 22.19
C GLY A 131 11.48 -7.55 20.85
N ASN A 132 11.08 -6.32 20.53
CA ASN A 132 11.31 -5.64 19.27
C ASN A 132 10.79 -6.40 18.03
N LYS A 133 9.73 -7.20 18.21
CA LYS A 133 9.03 -7.83 17.09
C LYS A 133 8.44 -6.75 16.17
N TYR A 134 8.38 -7.06 14.89
CA TYR A 134 7.65 -6.23 13.95
C TYR A 134 6.16 -6.53 14.09
N ILE A 135 5.42 -5.59 14.65
CA ILE A 135 3.99 -5.69 14.94
C ILE A 135 3.26 -4.45 14.47
N TRP A 136 2.01 -4.63 14.05
CA TRP A 136 1.09 -3.57 13.66
C TRP A 136 -0.02 -3.42 14.71
N PRO A 137 -0.40 -2.18 15.07
CA PRO A 137 -1.56 -1.93 15.90
C PRO A 137 -2.85 -2.04 15.07
N LEU A 138 -3.84 -2.68 15.69
CA LEU A 138 -5.22 -2.77 15.21
C LEU A 138 -6.04 -1.82 16.08
N TYR A 139 -5.99 -0.52 15.78
CA TYR A 139 -6.76 0.43 16.58
C TYR A 139 -8.25 0.15 16.41
N ASN A 140 -8.93 -0.10 17.54
CA ASN A 140 -10.35 -0.46 17.59
C ASN A 140 -11.31 0.69 17.23
N THR A 141 -10.76 1.80 16.80
CA THR A 141 -11.47 2.98 16.31
C THR A 141 -11.33 3.17 14.80
N TYR A 142 -10.68 2.23 14.11
CA TYR A 142 -10.64 2.25 12.66
C TYR A 142 -12.00 1.89 12.09
N ASP A 143 -12.55 2.81 11.34
CA ASP A 143 -13.72 2.63 10.49
C ASP A 143 -13.42 3.09 9.07
N ILE A 144 -14.21 2.61 8.11
CA ILE A 144 -14.08 2.97 6.69
C ILE A 144 -15.05 4.09 6.37
N PHE A 145 -14.51 5.14 5.76
CA PHE A 145 -15.25 6.33 5.35
C PHE A 145 -15.19 6.53 3.85
N MET A 146 -16.25 7.07 3.28
CA MET A 146 -16.29 7.62 1.93
C MET A 146 -16.20 9.13 2.01
N ALA A 147 -15.30 9.72 1.20
CA ALA A 147 -15.17 11.18 1.07
C ALA A 147 -15.15 11.57 -0.41
N ASP A 148 -15.47 12.84 -0.68
CA ASP A 148 -15.22 13.39 -2.01
C ASP A 148 -13.72 13.72 -2.22
N THR A 149 -13.35 14.01 -3.45
CA THR A 149 -11.95 14.36 -3.79
C THR A 149 -11.51 15.74 -3.27
N ASN A 150 -12.36 16.46 -2.52
CA ASN A 150 -12.01 17.66 -1.77
C ASN A 150 -11.77 17.35 -0.28
N GLY A 151 -12.06 16.11 0.16
CA GLY A 151 -11.86 15.66 1.53
C GLY A 151 -13.09 15.78 2.41
N ILE A 152 -14.26 16.11 1.84
CA ILE A 152 -15.51 16.14 2.59
C ILE A 152 -16.03 14.71 2.74
N VAL A 153 -16.17 14.26 3.97
CA VAL A 153 -16.75 12.94 4.27
C VAL A 153 -18.22 12.95 3.95
N VAL A 154 -18.62 12.06 3.07
CA VAL A 154 -20.02 11.92 2.61
C VAL A 154 -20.75 10.77 3.29
N LYS A 155 -19.99 9.74 3.76
CA LYS A 155 -20.59 8.58 4.43
C LYS A 155 -19.56 7.84 5.28
N GLN A 156 -19.97 7.35 6.44
CA GLN A 156 -19.28 6.28 7.16
C GLN A 156 -19.84 4.94 6.69
N LEU A 157 -18.97 4.02 6.26
CA LEU A 157 -19.36 2.74 5.66
C LEU A 157 -19.40 1.62 6.69
N THR A 158 -18.51 1.65 7.68
CA THR A 158 -18.47 0.69 8.80
C THR A 158 -18.53 1.45 10.12
N ASN A 159 -19.06 0.80 11.15
CA ASN A 159 -19.16 1.32 12.51
C ASN A 159 -19.22 0.20 13.55
N ALA A 160 -18.75 -0.99 13.21
CA ALA A 160 -18.66 -2.10 14.14
C ALA A 160 -17.59 -1.79 15.20
N LYS A 161 -17.77 -2.35 16.40
CA LYS A 161 -16.71 -2.28 17.42
C LYS A 161 -15.54 -3.12 16.96
N GLY A 162 -14.36 -2.53 16.87
CA GLY A 162 -13.13 -3.23 16.49
C GLY A 162 -12.41 -2.53 15.35
N TYR A 163 -11.57 -3.28 14.66
CA TYR A 163 -10.75 -2.84 13.54
C TYR A 163 -11.46 -3.11 12.22
N ASP A 164 -11.83 -2.08 11.48
CA ASP A 164 -12.33 -2.15 10.11
C ASP A 164 -11.41 -1.33 9.20
N ALA A 165 -10.59 -1.99 8.36
CA ALA A 165 -9.63 -1.31 7.49
C ALA A 165 -9.25 -2.12 6.24
N GLU A 166 -8.24 -1.65 5.51
CA GLU A 166 -7.67 -2.30 4.32
C GLU A 166 -8.69 -2.50 3.20
N ALA A 167 -9.59 -1.53 3.04
CA ALA A 167 -10.68 -1.64 2.10
C ALA A 167 -10.26 -1.38 0.66
N THR A 168 -10.69 -2.26 -0.25
CA THR A 168 -10.61 -2.08 -1.70
C THR A 168 -11.96 -2.33 -2.36
N LEU A 169 -12.09 -1.97 -3.63
CA LEU A 169 -13.35 -2.09 -4.37
C LEU A 169 -13.24 -3.08 -5.51
N SER A 170 -14.35 -3.76 -5.83
CA SER A 170 -14.49 -4.41 -7.13
C SER A 170 -14.41 -3.37 -8.25
N TYR A 171 -13.94 -3.77 -9.44
CA TYR A 171 -13.70 -2.85 -10.55
C TYR A 171 -14.98 -2.09 -10.99
N ASP A 172 -16.15 -2.70 -10.83
CA ASP A 172 -17.47 -2.05 -11.07
C ASP A 172 -17.92 -1.12 -9.93
N GLY A 173 -17.15 -1.03 -8.84
CA GLY A 173 -17.44 -0.18 -7.68
C GLY A 173 -18.65 -0.58 -6.84
N LYS A 174 -19.21 -1.78 -7.04
CA LYS A 174 -20.42 -2.21 -6.33
C LYS A 174 -20.13 -2.94 -5.03
N ARG A 175 -18.97 -3.56 -4.91
CA ARG A 175 -18.56 -4.33 -3.73
C ARG A 175 -17.30 -3.73 -3.13
N MET A 176 -17.25 -3.71 -1.82
CA MET A 176 -16.06 -3.39 -1.02
C MET A 176 -15.62 -4.67 -0.31
N ILE A 177 -14.33 -5.00 -0.36
CA ILE A 177 -13.72 -6.03 0.49
C ILE A 177 -12.83 -5.33 1.52
N TYR A 178 -12.86 -5.80 2.76
CA TYR A 178 -12.10 -5.18 3.86
C TYR A 178 -11.78 -6.21 4.94
N CYS A 179 -10.80 -5.90 5.79
CA CYS A 179 -10.42 -6.70 6.95
C CYS A 179 -11.13 -6.18 8.20
N SER A 180 -11.64 -7.09 9.03
CA SER A 180 -12.31 -6.76 10.30
C SER A 180 -12.06 -7.84 11.35
N ASP A 181 -11.92 -7.43 12.62
CA ASP A 181 -11.81 -8.33 13.78
C ASP A 181 -13.12 -8.48 14.56
N LYS A 182 -14.23 -8.02 14.02
CA LYS A 182 -15.55 -7.97 14.72
C LYS A 182 -16.08 -9.32 15.20
N ASP A 183 -15.65 -10.41 14.57
CA ASP A 183 -16.03 -11.79 14.97
C ASP A 183 -14.92 -12.50 15.78
N GLY A 184 -13.92 -11.76 16.26
CA GLY A 184 -12.85 -12.25 17.14
C GLY A 184 -11.62 -12.81 16.44
N ASP A 185 -11.55 -12.71 15.11
CA ASP A 185 -10.38 -12.99 14.27
C ASP A 185 -10.27 -11.93 13.18
N LEU A 186 -9.09 -11.80 12.57
CA LEU A 186 -8.89 -10.88 11.43
C LEU A 186 -9.31 -11.56 10.13
N ASP A 187 -10.54 -11.33 9.74
CA ASP A 187 -11.17 -11.94 8.58
C ASP A 187 -11.55 -10.92 7.49
N LEU A 188 -11.72 -11.41 6.27
CA LEU A 188 -12.21 -10.61 5.15
C LEU A 188 -13.75 -10.63 5.07
N TYR A 189 -14.29 -9.45 4.82
CA TYR A 189 -15.72 -9.23 4.59
C TYR A 189 -15.95 -8.55 3.25
N VAL A 190 -16.98 -8.97 2.53
CA VAL A 190 -17.43 -8.33 1.29
C VAL A 190 -18.76 -7.63 1.55
N MET A 191 -18.79 -6.32 1.35
CA MET A 191 -19.98 -5.48 1.50
C MET A 191 -20.52 -5.04 0.13
N ASN A 192 -21.82 -5.14 -0.07
CA ASN A 192 -22.50 -4.48 -1.19
C ASN A 192 -22.73 -3.00 -0.83
N LEU A 193 -22.10 -2.08 -1.55
CA LEU A 193 -22.13 -0.66 -1.21
C LEU A 193 -23.49 0.00 -1.34
N ALA A 194 -24.38 -0.51 -2.20
CA ALA A 194 -25.71 0.04 -2.39
C ALA A 194 -26.66 -0.34 -1.25
N THR A 195 -26.51 -1.57 -0.70
CA THR A 195 -27.43 -2.10 0.31
C THR A 195 -26.84 -2.11 1.72
N GLY A 196 -25.50 -2.00 1.86
CA GLY A 196 -24.78 -2.18 3.12
C GLY A 196 -24.75 -3.63 3.61
N LYS A 197 -25.32 -4.59 2.86
CA LYS A 197 -25.26 -6.02 3.25
C LYS A 197 -23.83 -6.54 3.08
N GLU A 198 -23.36 -7.23 4.08
CA GLU A 198 -22.02 -7.81 4.11
C GLU A 198 -22.04 -9.32 4.32
N LYS A 199 -20.96 -9.98 3.90
CA LYS A 199 -20.72 -11.41 4.07
C LYS A 199 -19.25 -11.60 4.44
N LYS A 200 -18.97 -12.38 5.49
CA LYS A 200 -17.65 -12.91 5.82
C LYS A 200 -17.23 -13.91 4.74
N VAL A 201 -16.01 -13.79 4.22
CA VAL A 201 -15.49 -14.62 3.11
C VAL A 201 -14.25 -15.43 3.47
N THR A 202 -13.62 -15.17 4.63
CA THR A 202 -12.57 -16.03 5.21
C THR A 202 -12.99 -16.52 6.59
N HIS A 203 -12.48 -17.70 7.00
CA HIS A 203 -12.94 -18.38 8.23
C HIS A 203 -11.83 -19.17 8.93
N THR A 204 -10.61 -19.14 8.42
CA THR A 204 -9.49 -19.92 8.96
C THR A 204 -8.69 -19.05 9.91
N LEU A 205 -8.44 -19.56 11.14
CA LEU A 205 -7.68 -18.82 12.16
C LEU A 205 -6.39 -18.22 11.60
N GLY A 206 -6.22 -16.93 11.82
CA GLY A 206 -5.08 -16.14 11.41
C GLY A 206 -5.47 -14.85 10.74
N TYR A 207 -4.50 -13.99 10.49
CA TYR A 207 -4.75 -12.71 9.84
C TYR A 207 -4.99 -12.89 8.35
N ASP A 208 -6.16 -12.47 7.87
CA ASP A 208 -6.52 -12.29 6.47
C ASP A 208 -6.67 -10.81 6.17
N GLY A 209 -5.86 -10.23 5.26
CA GLY A 209 -5.92 -8.79 4.98
C GLY A 209 -5.31 -8.38 3.65
N GLY A 210 -5.46 -7.08 3.31
CA GLY A 210 -4.96 -6.49 2.08
C GLY A 210 -5.51 -7.14 0.82
N ALA A 211 -6.82 -7.38 0.77
CA ALA A 211 -7.46 -8.12 -0.30
C ALA A 211 -7.83 -7.23 -1.50
N TRP A 212 -7.76 -7.82 -2.69
CA TRP A 212 -8.13 -7.21 -3.96
C TRP A 212 -9.01 -8.12 -4.79
N PHE A 213 -10.00 -7.53 -5.47
CA PHE A 213 -10.74 -8.24 -6.50
C PHE A 213 -9.91 -8.35 -7.80
N SER A 214 -10.11 -9.44 -8.53
CA SER A 214 -9.65 -9.54 -9.92
C SER A 214 -10.32 -8.49 -10.81
N PRO A 215 -9.72 -8.11 -11.96
CA PRO A 215 -10.31 -7.13 -12.88
C PRO A 215 -11.73 -7.45 -13.32
N ASP A 216 -12.06 -8.74 -13.49
CA ASP A 216 -13.41 -9.23 -13.81
C ASP A 216 -14.33 -9.37 -12.59
N GLY A 217 -13.79 -9.16 -11.39
CA GLY A 217 -14.52 -9.24 -10.12
C GLY A 217 -14.94 -10.66 -9.70
N THR A 218 -14.43 -11.71 -10.34
CA THR A 218 -14.79 -13.10 -10.05
C THR A 218 -13.94 -13.74 -8.96
N LYS A 219 -12.73 -13.22 -8.71
CA LYS A 219 -11.79 -13.71 -7.72
C LYS A 219 -11.36 -12.63 -6.74
N ILE A 220 -10.76 -13.07 -5.64
CA ILE A 220 -10.04 -12.23 -4.68
C ILE A 220 -8.65 -12.80 -4.44
N VAL A 221 -7.68 -11.92 -4.20
CA VAL A 221 -6.33 -12.23 -3.76
C VAL A 221 -6.06 -11.49 -2.45
N TRP A 222 -5.35 -12.11 -1.50
CA TRP A 222 -5.01 -11.48 -0.23
C TRP A 222 -3.75 -12.08 0.37
N ARG A 223 -3.20 -11.43 1.42
CA ARG A 223 -2.16 -12.00 2.26
C ARG A 223 -2.77 -12.60 3.52
N ALA A 224 -2.24 -13.74 3.96
CA ALA A 224 -2.71 -14.36 5.17
C ALA A 224 -1.60 -15.02 5.99
N SER A 225 -1.74 -14.97 7.32
CA SER A 225 -0.99 -15.84 8.24
C SER A 225 -1.82 -17.07 8.60
N ARG A 226 -1.11 -18.18 8.88
CA ARG A 226 -1.77 -19.44 9.30
C ARG A 226 -0.98 -20.05 10.45
N PRO A 227 -1.21 -19.57 11.69
CA PRO A 227 -0.57 -20.14 12.85
C PRO A 227 -1.00 -21.61 13.00
N SER A 228 -0.04 -22.53 13.01
CA SER A 228 -0.31 -23.98 12.92
C SER A 228 0.14 -24.74 14.16
N THR A 229 1.15 -24.26 14.88
CA THR A 229 1.59 -24.88 16.14
C THR A 229 0.86 -24.27 17.34
N PRO A 230 0.72 -25.01 18.46
CA PRO A 230 0.12 -24.46 19.68
C PRO A 230 0.77 -23.13 20.14
N ALA A 231 2.09 -23.00 19.99
CA ALA A 231 2.83 -21.78 20.35
C ALA A 231 2.48 -20.60 19.43
N GLU A 232 2.42 -20.82 18.11
CA GLU A 232 2.03 -19.78 17.14
C GLU A 232 0.58 -19.34 17.34
N VAL A 233 -0.32 -20.28 17.61
CA VAL A 233 -1.73 -19.96 17.89
C VAL A 233 -1.85 -19.16 19.18
N ALA A 234 -1.12 -19.52 20.24
CA ALA A 234 -1.13 -18.79 21.50
C ALA A 234 -0.58 -17.36 21.33
N GLU A 235 0.53 -17.21 20.59
CA GLU A 235 1.13 -15.90 20.29
C GLU A 235 0.18 -15.02 19.47
N TYR A 236 -0.41 -15.56 18.40
CA TYR A 236 -1.36 -14.84 17.57
C TYR A 236 -2.55 -14.33 18.38
N LYS A 237 -3.18 -15.20 19.17
CA LYS A 237 -4.32 -14.83 20.02
C LYS A 237 -3.95 -13.83 21.11
N SER A 238 -2.76 -13.95 21.69
CA SER A 238 -2.28 -13.00 22.70
C SER A 238 -2.09 -11.61 22.10
N LEU A 239 -1.47 -11.50 20.92
CA LEU A 239 -1.30 -10.22 20.23
C LEU A 239 -2.66 -9.63 19.83
N LEU A 240 -3.56 -10.45 19.27
CA LEU A 240 -4.88 -9.99 18.84
C LEU A 240 -5.71 -9.47 20.01
N ALA A 241 -5.65 -10.12 21.18
CA ALA A 241 -6.33 -9.66 22.41
C ALA A 241 -5.82 -8.28 22.89
N GLU A 242 -4.60 -7.90 22.52
CA GLU A 242 -4.01 -6.58 22.78
C GLU A 242 -4.18 -5.58 21.63
N GLY A 243 -4.98 -5.94 20.60
CA GLY A 243 -5.15 -5.12 19.41
C GLY A 243 -3.90 -5.03 18.52
N LEU A 244 -3.14 -6.12 18.43
CA LEU A 244 -1.88 -6.19 17.69
C LEU A 244 -1.86 -7.40 16.76
N VAL A 245 -1.03 -7.31 15.70
CA VAL A 245 -0.73 -8.44 14.81
C VAL A 245 0.72 -8.41 14.36
N ALA A 246 1.33 -9.59 14.16
CA ALA A 246 2.66 -9.76 13.59
C ALA A 246 2.57 -10.17 12.12
N PRO A 247 2.86 -9.27 11.16
CA PRO A 247 2.70 -9.55 9.72
C PRO A 247 3.96 -10.17 9.10
N THR A 248 4.65 -11.06 9.80
CA THR A 248 5.98 -11.55 9.44
C THR A 248 6.04 -12.94 8.84
N LYS A 249 4.95 -13.71 8.93
CA LYS A 249 4.80 -15.04 8.33
C LYS A 249 3.48 -15.05 7.57
N MET A 250 3.52 -14.56 6.35
CA MET A 250 2.32 -14.41 5.53
C MET A 250 2.57 -14.97 4.15
N GLU A 251 1.56 -15.65 3.62
CA GLU A 251 1.54 -16.15 2.26
C GLU A 251 0.42 -15.51 1.45
N VAL A 252 0.50 -15.59 0.14
CA VAL A 252 -0.54 -15.09 -0.76
C VAL A 252 -1.57 -16.19 -1.02
N PHE A 253 -2.82 -15.83 -0.92
CA PHE A 253 -3.97 -16.70 -1.16
C PHE A 253 -4.85 -16.13 -2.26
N ILE A 254 -5.57 -17.01 -2.96
CA ILE A 254 -6.59 -16.68 -3.96
C ILE A 254 -7.86 -17.48 -3.70
N ALA A 255 -9.02 -16.90 -3.99
CA ALA A 255 -10.32 -17.57 -3.92
C ALA A 255 -11.27 -17.02 -4.97
N ASP A 256 -12.44 -17.64 -5.12
CA ASP A 256 -13.56 -16.99 -5.77
C ASP A 256 -14.05 -15.80 -4.91
N ALA A 257 -14.71 -14.83 -5.52
CA ALA A 257 -15.05 -13.57 -4.86
C ALA A 257 -16.03 -13.71 -3.68
N ASP A 258 -16.63 -14.90 -3.50
CA ASP A 258 -17.49 -15.22 -2.38
C ASP A 258 -16.76 -15.99 -1.25
N GLY A 259 -15.44 -16.18 -1.38
CA GLY A 259 -14.57 -16.89 -0.46
C GLY A 259 -14.46 -18.40 -0.72
N SER A 260 -15.24 -18.96 -1.67
CA SER A 260 -15.13 -20.38 -2.02
C SER A 260 -13.84 -20.68 -2.79
N ASN A 261 -13.45 -21.96 -2.84
CA ASN A 261 -12.27 -22.45 -3.56
C ASN A 261 -10.95 -21.76 -3.16
N ALA A 262 -10.84 -21.37 -1.89
CA ALA A 262 -9.64 -20.71 -1.38
C ALA A 262 -8.42 -21.64 -1.45
N LYS A 263 -7.31 -21.13 -2.02
CA LYS A 263 -6.03 -21.83 -2.08
C LYS A 263 -4.86 -20.90 -1.79
N GLN A 264 -3.83 -21.41 -1.13
CA GLN A 264 -2.54 -20.75 -0.98
C GLN A 264 -1.76 -20.89 -2.29
N ILE A 265 -1.22 -19.79 -2.83
CA ILE A 265 -0.45 -19.78 -4.08
C ILE A 265 1.04 -19.53 -3.87
N THR A 266 1.46 -19.00 -2.73
CA THR A 266 2.88 -18.91 -2.36
C THR A 266 3.18 -19.82 -1.18
N ASN A 267 4.38 -20.36 -1.14
CA ASN A 267 4.94 -21.08 0.00
C ASN A 267 6.42 -20.69 0.13
N LEU A 268 6.63 -19.39 0.30
CA LEU A 268 7.96 -18.78 0.27
C LEU A 268 8.52 -18.57 1.67
N GLY A 269 7.65 -18.60 2.68
CA GLY A 269 8.00 -18.19 4.03
C GLY A 269 8.21 -16.68 4.14
N GLN A 270 8.58 -16.22 5.31
CA GLN A 270 8.78 -14.80 5.62
C GLN A 270 7.52 -13.95 5.38
N ALA A 271 7.68 -12.71 4.95
CA ALA A 271 6.57 -11.79 4.72
C ALA A 271 6.33 -11.63 3.20
N ASN A 272 5.13 -11.97 2.76
CA ASN A 272 4.65 -11.76 1.40
C ASN A 272 3.44 -10.82 1.46
N TRP A 273 3.60 -9.58 0.99
CA TRP A 273 2.64 -8.49 1.23
C TRP A 273 2.11 -7.87 -0.06
N ALA A 274 1.01 -7.14 0.10
CA ALA A 274 0.40 -6.30 -0.91
C ALA A 274 0.20 -7.02 -2.27
N PRO A 275 -0.41 -8.21 -2.29
CA PRO A 275 -0.72 -8.89 -3.54
C PRO A 275 -1.79 -8.11 -4.30
N ASN A 276 -1.63 -8.01 -5.63
CA ASN A 276 -2.61 -7.41 -6.51
C ASN A 276 -2.62 -8.15 -7.85
N PHE A 277 -3.75 -8.18 -8.54
CA PHE A 277 -3.82 -8.73 -9.90
C PHE A 277 -3.15 -7.80 -10.91
N THR A 278 -2.52 -8.37 -11.92
CA THR A 278 -2.18 -7.64 -13.14
C THR A 278 -3.45 -7.20 -13.86
N PRO A 279 -3.41 -6.12 -14.68
CA PRO A 279 -4.60 -5.62 -15.38
C PRO A 279 -5.28 -6.64 -16.30
N ASP A 280 -4.52 -7.60 -16.84
CA ASP A 280 -5.04 -8.71 -17.65
C ASP A 280 -5.62 -9.87 -16.81
N GLY A 281 -5.46 -9.80 -15.48
CA GLY A 281 -5.95 -10.80 -14.53
C GLY A 281 -5.23 -12.15 -14.55
N LYS A 282 -4.08 -12.27 -15.22
CA LYS A 282 -3.37 -13.57 -15.39
C LYS A 282 -2.29 -13.80 -14.36
N HIS A 283 -1.76 -12.74 -13.75
CA HIS A 283 -0.71 -12.83 -12.74
C HIS A 283 -1.08 -12.04 -11.49
N ILE A 284 -0.33 -12.30 -10.44
CA ILE A 284 -0.37 -11.54 -9.19
C ILE A 284 1.01 -10.92 -9.00
N ILE A 285 1.04 -9.60 -8.78
CA ILE A 285 2.21 -8.89 -8.30
C ILE A 285 2.13 -8.75 -6.79
N PHE A 286 3.23 -8.95 -6.10
CA PHE A 286 3.32 -8.81 -4.64
C PHE A 286 4.74 -8.40 -4.23
N CYS A 287 4.95 -8.02 -2.98
CA CYS A 287 6.28 -7.79 -2.45
C CYS A 287 6.66 -8.81 -1.37
N SER A 288 7.94 -9.17 -1.32
CA SER A 288 8.43 -10.23 -0.44
C SER A 288 9.88 -10.02 -0.02
N ASN A 289 10.19 -10.51 1.18
CA ASN A 289 11.57 -10.63 1.67
C ASN A 289 12.02 -12.10 1.81
N HIS A 290 11.39 -13.02 1.10
CA HIS A 290 11.62 -14.48 1.23
C HIS A 290 13.06 -14.92 0.95
N GLU A 291 13.82 -14.18 0.15
CA GLU A 291 15.23 -14.46 -0.12
C GLU A 291 16.14 -14.19 1.10
N TYR A 292 15.60 -13.59 2.15
CA TYR A 292 16.36 -13.14 3.32
C TYR A 292 15.76 -13.72 4.61
N LYS A 293 16.63 -14.00 5.58
CA LYS A 293 16.19 -14.63 6.84
C LYS A 293 15.32 -13.71 7.72
N ARG A 294 15.46 -12.40 7.58
CA ARG A 294 14.71 -11.41 8.37
C ARG A 294 14.88 -9.99 7.78
N GLY A 295 13.80 -9.21 7.83
CA GLY A 295 13.86 -7.79 7.53
C GLY A 295 14.04 -7.49 6.03
N PHE A 296 14.96 -6.64 5.72
CA PHE A 296 15.25 -6.19 4.34
C PHE A 296 16.31 -7.05 3.66
N PRO A 297 16.39 -7.03 2.30
CA PRO A 297 15.51 -6.26 1.42
C PRO A 297 14.13 -6.90 1.21
N PHE A 298 13.16 -6.03 0.83
CA PHE A 298 11.92 -6.43 0.18
C PHE A 298 12.03 -6.11 -1.30
N ASN A 299 11.59 -7.04 -2.14
CA ASN A 299 11.50 -6.83 -3.58
C ASN A 299 10.12 -7.22 -4.10
N MET A 300 9.78 -6.74 -5.30
CA MET A 300 8.54 -7.08 -5.98
C MET A 300 8.70 -8.31 -6.87
N TYR A 301 7.66 -9.13 -6.92
CA TYR A 301 7.60 -10.39 -7.66
C TYR A 301 6.29 -10.52 -8.42
N LEU A 302 6.34 -11.24 -9.56
CA LEU A 302 5.18 -11.75 -10.27
C LEU A 302 5.06 -13.26 -10.07
N ILE A 303 3.83 -13.77 -10.06
CA ILE A 303 3.51 -15.19 -10.03
C ILE A 303 2.18 -15.42 -10.76
N ASP A 304 1.98 -16.58 -11.39
CA ASP A 304 0.69 -16.91 -11.99
C ASP A 304 -0.37 -17.30 -10.94
N LEU A 305 -1.62 -17.44 -11.35
CA LEU A 305 -2.73 -17.79 -10.44
C LEU A 305 -2.65 -19.22 -9.89
N GLU A 306 -1.75 -20.06 -10.43
CA GLU A 306 -1.50 -21.41 -9.96
C GLU A 306 -0.28 -21.50 -9.02
N GLY A 307 0.38 -20.35 -8.74
CA GLY A 307 1.58 -20.29 -7.90
C GLY A 307 2.86 -20.73 -8.63
N LYS A 308 2.91 -20.62 -9.96
CA LYS A 308 4.06 -20.97 -10.78
C LYS A 308 4.68 -19.73 -11.43
N GLY A 309 5.88 -19.87 -11.97
CA GLY A 309 6.53 -18.81 -12.73
C GLY A 309 6.93 -17.61 -11.87
N LEU A 310 7.36 -17.84 -10.62
CA LEU A 310 7.81 -16.76 -9.73
C LEU A 310 8.95 -15.98 -10.40
N GLU A 311 8.74 -14.69 -10.63
CA GLU A 311 9.69 -13.78 -11.26
C GLU A 311 9.99 -12.59 -10.37
N LYS A 312 11.26 -12.28 -10.16
CA LYS A 312 11.71 -11.11 -9.41
C LYS A 312 11.73 -9.87 -10.30
N ILE A 313 10.93 -8.86 -9.96
CA ILE A 313 10.71 -7.65 -10.75
C ILE A 313 11.62 -6.50 -10.32
N SER A 314 11.83 -6.30 -9.03
CA SER A 314 12.68 -5.22 -8.51
C SER A 314 13.94 -5.74 -7.81
N ARG A 315 14.97 -4.89 -7.71
CA ARG A 315 16.31 -5.34 -7.25
C ARG A 315 16.98 -4.35 -6.30
N ASP A 316 16.24 -3.49 -5.64
CA ASP A 316 16.81 -2.65 -4.60
C ASP A 316 17.31 -3.49 -3.42
N LYS A 317 18.33 -2.99 -2.72
CA LYS A 317 18.86 -3.59 -1.49
C LYS A 317 18.10 -3.13 -0.24
N GLY A 318 17.09 -2.28 -0.39
CA GLY A 318 16.28 -1.73 0.68
C GLY A 318 14.86 -2.28 0.66
N PHE A 319 13.89 -1.44 0.36
CA PHE A 319 12.48 -1.74 0.43
C PHE A 319 11.77 -1.29 -0.85
N ASP A 320 11.34 -2.23 -1.66
CA ASP A 320 10.41 -2.05 -2.77
C ASP A 320 9.11 -2.77 -2.44
N ALA A 321 8.02 -2.03 -2.29
CA ALA A 321 6.76 -2.60 -1.81
C ALA A 321 5.52 -1.87 -2.37
N PHE A 322 4.35 -2.44 -2.09
CA PHE A 322 3.05 -1.90 -2.48
C PHE A 322 2.94 -1.59 -3.98
N PRO A 323 3.30 -2.56 -4.85
CA PRO A 323 3.18 -2.37 -6.28
C PRO A 323 1.73 -2.28 -6.71
N MET A 324 1.40 -1.34 -7.60
CA MET A 324 0.08 -1.27 -8.21
C MET A 324 0.15 -0.82 -9.66
N PHE A 325 -0.43 -1.60 -10.55
CA PHE A 325 -0.58 -1.22 -11.95
C PHE A 325 -1.60 -0.11 -12.13
N SER A 326 -1.35 0.80 -13.09
CA SER A 326 -2.40 1.68 -13.57
C SER A 326 -3.49 0.85 -14.27
N PRO A 327 -4.78 1.25 -14.20
CA PRO A 327 -5.87 0.51 -14.85
C PRO A 327 -5.69 0.26 -16.34
N ASP A 328 -4.95 1.12 -17.04
CA ASP A 328 -4.62 0.96 -18.47
C ASP A 328 -3.42 0.02 -18.73
N GLY A 329 -2.82 -0.54 -17.67
CA GLY A 329 -1.68 -1.46 -17.73
C GLY A 329 -0.34 -0.86 -18.15
N LYS A 330 -0.27 0.46 -18.38
CA LYS A 330 0.93 1.10 -18.95
C LYS A 330 1.96 1.51 -17.92
N LYS A 331 1.55 1.66 -16.67
CA LYS A 331 2.42 2.14 -15.60
C LYS A 331 2.28 1.26 -14.36
N ILE A 332 3.33 1.28 -13.57
CA ILE A 332 3.32 0.74 -12.21
C ILE A 332 3.75 1.85 -11.24
N ILE A 333 3.12 1.87 -10.07
CA ILE A 333 3.55 2.69 -8.94
C ILE A 333 3.95 1.78 -7.78
N PHE A 334 4.96 2.18 -7.03
CA PHE A 334 5.44 1.42 -5.87
C PHE A 334 6.11 2.36 -4.85
N ALA A 335 6.21 1.90 -3.62
CA ALA A 335 6.96 2.56 -2.57
C ALA A 335 8.39 2.00 -2.50
N SER A 336 9.39 2.86 -2.33
CA SER A 336 10.79 2.43 -2.28
C SER A 336 11.66 3.32 -1.40
N ASN A 337 12.71 2.72 -0.83
CA ASN A 337 13.80 3.44 -0.18
C ASN A 337 14.93 3.83 -1.15
N ARG A 338 14.83 3.50 -2.43
CA ARG A 338 15.83 3.93 -3.43
C ARG A 338 15.96 5.46 -3.44
N ASN A 339 17.14 5.96 -3.70
CA ASN A 339 17.44 7.40 -3.79
C ASN A 339 16.98 8.23 -2.57
N ASN A 340 17.01 7.67 -1.36
CA ASN A 340 16.60 8.34 -0.12
C ASN A 340 17.74 9.10 0.59
N GLY A 341 18.92 9.20 -0.04
CA GLY A 341 20.08 9.88 0.54
C GLY A 341 20.66 9.23 1.79
N GLY A 342 20.42 7.93 2.00
CA GLY A 342 20.87 7.18 3.17
C GLY A 342 20.00 7.38 4.42
N THR A 343 18.83 8.00 4.27
CA THR A 343 17.82 8.11 5.33
C THR A 343 17.01 6.82 5.43
N ARG A 344 15.97 6.81 6.27
CA ARG A 344 14.96 5.74 6.32
C ARG A 344 13.69 6.11 5.54
N ASP A 345 13.70 7.25 4.86
CA ASP A 345 12.54 7.74 4.14
C ASP A 345 12.10 6.75 3.06
N THR A 346 10.81 6.53 2.96
CA THR A 346 10.17 5.74 1.91
C THR A 346 9.43 6.67 0.97
N ASN A 347 9.68 6.56 -0.33
CA ASN A 347 9.12 7.45 -1.33
C ASN A 347 8.35 6.70 -2.39
N LEU A 348 7.46 7.39 -3.10
CA LEU A 348 6.72 6.84 -4.22
C LEU A 348 7.51 6.99 -5.52
N PHE A 349 7.47 5.93 -6.31
CA PHE A 349 8.06 5.88 -7.64
C PHE A 349 7.00 5.40 -8.63
N VAL A 350 7.03 5.98 -9.82
CA VAL A 350 6.23 5.54 -10.95
C VAL A 350 7.16 5.14 -12.10
N ALA A 351 6.84 4.06 -12.79
CA ALA A 351 7.56 3.61 -13.98
C ALA A 351 6.59 3.29 -15.10
N ASP A 352 7.04 3.42 -16.35
CA ASP A 352 6.38 2.80 -17.48
C ASP A 352 6.63 1.29 -17.41
N TRP A 353 5.56 0.51 -17.57
CA TRP A 353 5.63 -0.96 -17.58
C TRP A 353 5.97 -1.50 -18.96
N VAL A 354 6.89 -2.44 -19.02
CA VAL A 354 7.32 -3.16 -20.22
C VAL A 354 7.14 -4.66 -19.98
N GLU A 355 6.44 -5.34 -20.86
CA GLU A 355 6.25 -6.80 -20.85
C GLU A 355 7.55 -7.56 -21.18
#